data_5c06d3ab01db655f61079a3db79864ba
#
_entry.id   5c06d3ab01db655f61079a3db79864ba
#
_cell.length_a   1.000
_cell.length_b   1.000
_cell.length_c   1.000
_cell.angle_alpha   90.00
_cell.angle_beta   90.00
_cell.angle_gamma   90.00
#
_symmetry.space_group_name_H-M   'P 1'
#
loop_
_entity.id
_entity.type
_entity.pdbx_description
1 polymer ?
#
loop_
_entity_poly.entity_id
_entity_poly.type
_entity_poly.pdbx_seq_one_letter_code
_entity_poly.pdbx_strand_id
1 'polypeptide(L)'
;TLRTPNAFKISEQIIRKIPEINVGIGTVINKAQIIEAFSIGCHFAVSPGYNEEIIDLCLDELNNFPYLPGISCPSEIINCLNKNVQTMKCFPISSMGGVDFIKQMYSVFSKAKFCPTGGIDGNSYSSYIKLPNVLTVGGSFIVNKEIIKNKEWNSITENAKLFLKKTNV
;
A
#
# COMPACT_ATOMS: atom_id res chain seq x y z
N THR A 1 -2.69 9.73 -3.22
CA THR A 1 -2.85 8.84 -4.39
C THR A 1 -2.97 9.66 -5.67
N LEU A 2 -2.42 9.15 -6.78
CA LEU A 2 -2.43 9.84 -8.08
C LEU A 2 -3.80 9.91 -8.78
N ARG A 3 -4.84 9.45 -8.13
CA ARG A 3 -6.25 9.67 -8.52
C ARG A 3 -6.76 11.07 -8.15
N THR A 4 -6.03 11.78 -7.31
CA THR A 4 -6.38 13.12 -6.85
C THR A 4 -5.50 14.15 -7.56
N PRO A 5 -6.06 15.24 -8.12
CA PRO A 5 -5.28 16.35 -8.65
C PRO A 5 -4.31 16.89 -7.59
N ASN A 6 -3.13 17.33 -8.04
CA ASN A 6 -2.07 17.87 -7.16
C ASN A 6 -1.52 16.89 -6.10
N ALA A 7 -1.69 15.57 -6.28
CA ALA A 7 -1.22 14.58 -5.30
C ALA A 7 0.29 14.71 -5.00
N PHE A 8 1.12 14.89 -6.00
CA PHE A 8 2.57 15.11 -5.83
C PHE A 8 2.86 16.38 -5.03
N LYS A 9 2.27 17.51 -5.41
CA LYS A 9 2.45 18.79 -4.72
C LYS A 9 2.03 18.71 -3.24
N ILE A 10 0.92 18.03 -2.95
CA ILE A 10 0.44 17.83 -1.58
C ILE A 10 1.39 16.92 -0.81
N SER A 11 1.86 15.83 -1.41
CA SER A 11 2.83 14.91 -0.78
C SER A 11 4.13 15.63 -0.45
N GLU A 12 4.68 16.42 -1.36
CA GLU A 12 5.88 17.22 -1.14
C GLU A 12 5.69 18.22 0.02
N GLN A 13 4.54 18.90 0.09
CA GLN A 13 4.23 19.81 1.19
C GLN A 13 4.16 19.11 2.54
N ILE A 14 3.60 17.89 2.60
CA ILE A 14 3.52 17.10 3.83
C ILE A 14 4.93 16.70 4.27
N ILE A 15 5.74 16.16 3.36
CA ILE A 15 7.12 15.76 3.63
C ILE A 15 7.92 16.91 4.23
N ARG A 16 7.79 18.12 3.64
CA ARG A 16 8.53 19.30 4.12
C ARG A 16 8.03 19.82 5.48
N LYS A 17 6.72 19.72 5.75
CA LYS A 17 6.11 20.30 6.97
C LYS A 17 6.13 19.35 8.16
N ILE A 18 6.14 18.05 7.92
CA ILE A 18 6.01 17.01 8.94
C ILE A 18 7.03 15.91 8.62
N PRO A 19 8.34 16.17 8.83
CA PRO A 19 9.41 15.27 8.40
C PRO A 19 9.42 13.92 9.12
N GLU A 20 8.74 13.80 10.24
CA GLU A 20 8.58 12.54 10.99
C GLU A 20 7.58 11.56 10.36
N ILE A 21 6.79 11.98 9.37
CA ILE A 21 5.82 11.10 8.71
C ILE A 21 6.43 10.48 7.45
N ASN A 22 6.37 9.15 7.35
CA ASN A 22 6.68 8.44 6.11
C ASN A 22 5.54 8.60 5.10
N VAL A 23 5.75 9.41 4.09
CA VAL A 23 4.77 9.68 3.03
C VAL A 23 4.99 8.75 1.85
N GLY A 24 3.97 7.96 1.50
CA GLY A 24 3.96 7.15 0.29
C GLY A 24 2.99 7.66 -0.76
N ILE A 25 3.29 7.43 -2.03
CA ILE A 25 2.42 7.75 -3.15
C ILE A 25 1.74 6.49 -3.70
N GLY A 26 0.42 6.51 -3.82
CA GLY A 26 -0.35 5.38 -4.33
C GLY A 26 -0.87 5.60 -5.74
N THR A 27 -1.24 4.49 -6.41
CA THR A 27 -1.74 4.46 -7.79
C THR A 27 -0.67 4.86 -8.82
N VAL A 28 0.57 4.47 -8.57
CA VAL A 28 1.66 4.59 -9.54
C VAL A 28 1.45 3.52 -10.63
N ILE A 29 1.43 3.93 -11.91
CA ILE A 29 1.15 3.05 -13.05
C ILE A 29 2.16 3.18 -14.19
N ASN A 30 3.15 4.07 -14.09
CA ASN A 30 4.19 4.24 -15.10
C ASN A 30 5.49 4.79 -14.50
N LYS A 31 6.58 4.72 -15.29
CA LYS A 31 7.93 5.15 -14.89
C LYS A 31 8.01 6.63 -14.52
N ALA A 32 7.34 7.51 -15.25
CA ALA A 32 7.40 8.93 -14.96
C ALA A 32 6.87 9.26 -13.55
N GLN A 33 5.80 8.58 -13.14
CA GLN A 33 5.22 8.74 -11.81
C GLN A 33 6.13 8.25 -10.68
N ILE A 34 6.86 7.16 -10.87
CA ILE A 34 7.78 6.66 -9.85
C ILE A 34 9.02 7.56 -9.73
N ILE A 35 9.54 8.06 -10.84
CA ILE A 35 10.65 9.02 -10.86
C ILE A 35 10.25 10.31 -10.13
N GLU A 36 9.06 10.85 -10.42
CA GLU A 36 8.55 12.05 -9.73
C GLU A 36 8.35 11.78 -8.23
N ALA A 37 7.79 10.62 -7.84
CA ALA A 37 7.64 10.23 -6.44
C ALA A 37 8.99 10.20 -5.70
N PHE A 38 10.01 9.62 -6.31
CA PHE A 38 11.37 9.59 -5.78
C PHE A 38 11.95 11.00 -5.66
N SER A 39 11.83 11.81 -6.71
CA SER A 39 12.43 13.16 -6.77
C SER A 39 11.88 14.15 -5.73
N ILE A 40 10.60 14.04 -5.39
CA ILE A 40 9.97 14.88 -4.36
C ILE A 40 10.19 14.36 -2.93
N GLY A 41 10.92 13.24 -2.76
CA GLY A 41 11.27 12.66 -1.46
C GLY A 41 10.19 11.79 -0.84
N CYS A 42 9.29 11.18 -1.64
CA CYS A 42 8.40 10.13 -1.11
C CYS A 42 9.24 8.99 -0.52
N HIS A 43 8.77 8.41 0.57
CA HIS A 43 9.47 7.33 1.26
C HIS A 43 9.20 5.96 0.63
N PHE A 44 8.08 5.82 -0.07
CA PHE A 44 7.71 4.62 -0.80
C PHE A 44 6.65 4.91 -1.86
N ALA A 45 6.45 3.95 -2.76
CA ALA A 45 5.37 4.00 -3.73
C ALA A 45 4.58 2.70 -3.80
N VAL A 46 3.33 2.78 -4.25
CA VAL A 46 2.41 1.64 -4.31
C VAL A 46 1.66 1.64 -5.64
N SER A 47 1.61 0.49 -6.30
CA SER A 47 0.88 0.27 -7.55
C SER A 47 -0.43 -0.50 -7.34
N PRO A 48 -1.42 -0.34 -8.20
CA PRO A 48 -2.63 -1.18 -8.19
C PRO A 48 -2.41 -2.54 -8.86
N GLY A 49 -1.36 -2.71 -9.65
CA GLY A 49 -1.04 -3.93 -10.39
C GLY A 49 0.46 -4.14 -10.57
N TYR A 50 0.82 -5.28 -11.15
CA TYR A 50 2.20 -5.63 -11.47
C TYR A 50 2.73 -4.81 -12.65
N ASN A 51 3.93 -4.29 -12.51
CA ASN A 51 4.66 -3.65 -13.61
C ASN A 51 6.16 -3.91 -13.44
N GLU A 52 6.69 -4.74 -14.32
CA GLU A 52 8.09 -5.17 -14.29
C GLU A 52 9.06 -4.01 -14.46
N GLU A 53 8.78 -3.10 -15.40
CA GLU A 53 9.64 -1.97 -15.69
C GLU A 53 9.77 -1.00 -14.49
N ILE A 54 8.71 -0.86 -13.68
CA ILE A 54 8.77 -0.04 -12.47
C ILE A 54 9.58 -0.76 -11.39
N ILE A 55 9.44 -2.08 -11.26
CA ILE A 55 10.24 -2.87 -10.32
C ILE A 55 11.72 -2.72 -10.63
N ASP A 56 12.12 -2.95 -11.90
CA ASP A 56 13.51 -2.85 -12.32
C ASP A 56 14.06 -1.44 -12.11
N LEU A 57 13.30 -0.42 -12.47
CA LEU A 57 13.69 0.97 -12.25
C LEU A 57 13.94 1.27 -10.75
N CYS A 58 13.07 0.77 -9.86
CA CYS A 58 13.24 0.97 -8.42
C CYS A 58 14.49 0.26 -7.87
N LEU A 59 14.76 -0.96 -8.35
CA LEU A 59 15.89 -1.78 -7.87
C LEU A 59 17.22 -1.28 -8.42
N ASP A 60 17.29 -0.98 -9.72
CA ASP A 60 18.54 -0.75 -10.42
C ASP A 60 18.93 0.73 -10.48
N GLU A 61 17.98 1.64 -10.68
CA GLU A 61 18.25 3.04 -10.95
C GLU A 61 17.86 3.99 -9.80
N LEU A 62 16.87 3.63 -8.97
CA LEU A 62 16.38 4.47 -7.87
C LEU A 62 16.87 3.99 -6.49
N ASN A 63 18.05 3.40 -6.43
CA ASN A 63 18.72 3.04 -5.17
C ASN A 63 17.85 2.16 -4.24
N ASN A 64 17.21 1.13 -4.80
CA ASN A 64 16.27 0.26 -4.10
C ASN A 64 15.10 1.03 -3.48
N PHE A 65 14.54 2.02 -4.19
CA PHE A 65 13.41 2.79 -3.73
C PHE A 65 12.25 1.87 -3.32
N PRO A 66 11.73 1.98 -2.09
CA PRO A 66 10.69 1.09 -1.59
C PRO A 66 9.42 1.16 -2.46
N TYR A 67 9.10 0.06 -3.11
CA TYR A 67 7.96 -0.04 -4.01
C TYR A 67 7.15 -1.30 -3.72
N LEU A 68 5.83 -1.14 -3.58
CA LEU A 68 4.89 -2.25 -3.42
C LEU A 68 4.13 -2.47 -4.73
N PRO A 69 4.54 -3.43 -5.56
CA PRO A 69 3.78 -3.83 -6.75
C PRO A 69 2.42 -4.39 -6.33
N GLY A 70 1.38 -4.11 -7.11
CA GLY A 70 0.09 -4.75 -6.95
C GLY A 70 0.10 -6.15 -7.54
N ILE A 71 -0.60 -7.10 -6.92
CA ILE A 71 -0.80 -8.46 -7.44
C ILE A 71 -2.26 -8.89 -7.29
N SER A 72 -2.68 -9.75 -8.19
CA SER A 72 -4.02 -10.33 -8.22
C SER A 72 -4.03 -11.85 -8.47
N CYS A 73 -2.88 -12.43 -8.80
CA CYS A 73 -2.77 -13.86 -9.10
C CYS A 73 -1.39 -14.44 -8.72
N PRO A 74 -1.28 -15.80 -8.64
CA PRO A 74 -0.03 -16.49 -8.33
C PRO A 74 1.13 -16.18 -9.26
N SER A 75 0.88 -16.00 -10.57
CA SER A 75 1.94 -15.70 -11.54
C SER A 75 2.64 -14.38 -11.26
N GLU A 76 1.90 -13.35 -10.83
CA GLU A 76 2.48 -12.07 -10.44
C GLU A 76 3.31 -12.17 -9.15
N ILE A 77 2.90 -13.03 -8.20
CA ILE A 77 3.70 -13.34 -7.01
C ILE A 77 5.03 -13.99 -7.40
N ILE A 78 5.00 -14.98 -8.30
CA ILE A 78 6.22 -15.64 -8.81
C ILE A 78 7.15 -14.62 -9.46
N ASN A 79 6.63 -13.74 -10.31
CA ASN A 79 7.41 -12.72 -10.97
C ASN A 79 8.06 -11.74 -9.97
N CYS A 80 7.33 -11.32 -8.94
CA CYS A 80 7.90 -10.50 -7.86
C CYS A 80 9.02 -11.22 -7.12
N LEU A 81 8.80 -12.49 -6.72
CA LEU A 81 9.79 -13.28 -6.00
C LEU A 81 11.05 -13.55 -6.81
N ASN A 82 10.95 -13.76 -8.12
CA ASN A 82 12.09 -13.91 -9.02
C ASN A 82 12.98 -12.65 -9.08
N LYS A 83 12.41 -11.48 -8.79
CA LYS A 83 13.12 -10.21 -8.65
C LYS A 83 13.49 -9.87 -7.19
N ASN A 84 13.40 -10.84 -6.26
CA ASN A 84 13.62 -10.64 -4.83
C ASN A 84 12.67 -9.64 -4.16
N VAL A 85 11.55 -9.29 -4.79
CA VAL A 85 10.51 -8.45 -4.22
C VAL A 85 9.56 -9.35 -3.41
N GLN A 86 9.67 -9.31 -2.09
CA GLN A 86 8.90 -10.18 -1.19
C GLN A 86 7.64 -9.50 -0.66
N THR A 87 7.54 -8.18 -0.71
CA THR A 87 6.39 -7.42 -0.20
C THR A 87 5.54 -6.89 -1.34
N MET A 88 4.26 -7.25 -1.34
CA MET A 88 3.33 -6.96 -2.43
C MET A 88 1.99 -6.46 -1.89
N LYS A 89 1.32 -5.61 -2.65
CA LYS A 89 -0.06 -5.22 -2.40
C LYS A 89 -1.01 -6.20 -3.08
N CYS A 90 -1.91 -6.84 -2.32
CA CYS A 90 -3.01 -7.64 -2.90
C CYS A 90 -4.21 -6.74 -3.19
N PHE A 91 -4.56 -6.55 -4.47
CA PHE A 91 -5.62 -5.62 -4.86
C PHE A 91 -6.36 -6.08 -6.13
N PRO A 92 -7.70 -5.94 -6.15
CA PRO A 92 -8.62 -5.62 -5.05
C PRO A 92 -8.99 -6.86 -4.22
N ILE A 93 -8.55 -6.92 -2.95
CA ILE A 93 -8.58 -8.16 -2.16
C ILE A 93 -9.99 -8.73 -1.95
N SER A 94 -11.01 -7.88 -1.76
CA SER A 94 -12.38 -8.36 -1.56
C SER A 94 -12.92 -9.13 -2.77
N SER A 95 -12.52 -8.75 -3.98
CA SER A 95 -12.95 -9.42 -5.22
C SER A 95 -12.09 -10.66 -5.54
N MET A 96 -10.99 -10.87 -4.83
CA MET A 96 -10.07 -11.98 -5.03
C MET A 96 -10.31 -13.16 -4.09
N GLY A 97 -11.34 -13.11 -3.24
CA GLY A 97 -11.60 -14.13 -2.23
C GLY A 97 -11.18 -13.75 -0.81
N GLY A 98 -10.74 -12.52 -0.59
CA GLY A 98 -10.52 -11.99 0.75
C GLY A 98 -9.44 -12.71 1.55
N VAL A 99 -9.77 -13.03 2.81
CA VAL A 99 -8.88 -13.74 3.76
C VAL A 99 -8.44 -15.12 3.22
N ASP A 100 -9.33 -15.81 2.52
CA ASP A 100 -9.04 -17.17 2.03
C ASP A 100 -7.98 -17.14 0.92
N PHE A 101 -7.99 -16.14 0.05
CA PHE A 101 -6.91 -15.93 -0.92
C PHE A 101 -5.55 -15.80 -0.21
N ILE A 102 -5.45 -14.95 0.81
CA ILE A 102 -4.20 -14.73 1.54
C ILE A 102 -3.70 -16.01 2.22
N LYS A 103 -4.61 -16.79 2.83
CA LYS A 103 -4.26 -18.07 3.46
C LYS A 103 -3.73 -19.10 2.45
N GLN A 104 -4.38 -19.22 1.28
CA GLN A 104 -3.93 -20.11 0.22
C GLN A 104 -2.56 -19.69 -0.33
N MET A 105 -2.33 -18.40 -0.54
CA MET A 105 -1.02 -17.90 -0.98
C MET A 105 0.08 -18.15 0.04
N TYR A 106 -0.24 -18.14 1.32
CA TYR A 106 0.73 -18.46 2.38
C TYR A 106 1.24 -19.91 2.32
N SER A 107 0.36 -20.86 2.04
CA SER A 107 0.72 -22.27 1.92
C SER A 107 1.68 -22.56 0.77
N VAL A 108 1.66 -21.73 -0.27
CA VAL A 108 2.48 -21.91 -1.48
C VAL A 108 3.72 -21.00 -1.47
N PHE A 109 3.57 -19.76 -1.00
CA PHE A 109 4.58 -18.71 -1.08
C PHE A 109 4.98 -18.20 0.31
N SER A 110 5.67 -19.04 1.09
CA SER A 110 6.02 -18.75 2.49
C SER A 110 6.88 -17.49 2.70
N LYS A 111 7.63 -17.09 1.67
CA LYS A 111 8.46 -15.87 1.70
C LYS A 111 7.67 -14.59 1.34
N ALA A 112 6.52 -14.72 0.70
CA ALA A 112 5.73 -13.57 0.28
C ALA A 112 5.03 -12.92 1.47
N LYS A 113 5.09 -11.59 1.54
CA LYS A 113 4.40 -10.75 2.52
C LYS A 113 3.41 -9.83 1.79
N PHE A 114 2.25 -9.66 2.37
CA PHE A 114 1.16 -8.96 1.70
C PHE A 114 0.67 -7.72 2.44
N CYS A 115 0.22 -6.74 1.67
CA CYS A 115 -0.58 -5.61 2.09
C CYS A 115 -1.96 -5.72 1.40
N PRO A 116 -2.91 -6.48 1.97
CA PRO A 116 -4.27 -6.56 1.44
C PRO A 116 -4.92 -5.18 1.37
N THR A 117 -5.55 -4.88 0.24
CA THR A 117 -6.14 -3.57 -0.03
C THR A 117 -7.38 -3.70 -0.92
N GLY A 118 -8.38 -2.88 -0.69
CA GLY A 118 -9.62 -2.84 -1.49
C GLY A 118 -10.76 -3.64 -0.86
N GLY A 119 -11.83 -2.92 -0.45
CA GLY A 119 -13.00 -3.49 0.19
C GLY A 119 -12.81 -3.90 1.65
N ILE A 120 -11.72 -3.46 2.29
CA ILE A 120 -11.49 -3.67 3.72
C ILE A 120 -12.06 -2.49 4.50
N ASP A 121 -12.77 -2.80 5.57
CA ASP A 121 -13.35 -1.85 6.52
C ASP A 121 -12.88 -2.10 7.96
N GLY A 122 -13.39 -1.31 8.90
CA GLY A 122 -13.04 -1.44 10.32
C GLY A 122 -13.45 -2.77 10.97
N ASN A 123 -14.42 -3.51 10.40
CA ASN A 123 -14.89 -4.79 10.91
C ASN A 123 -14.02 -5.93 10.38
N SER A 124 -13.72 -5.92 9.08
CA SER A 124 -12.91 -6.94 8.40
C SER A 124 -11.41 -6.82 8.63
N TYR A 125 -10.92 -5.63 8.99
CA TYR A 125 -9.50 -5.35 9.21
C TYR A 125 -8.79 -6.38 10.09
N SER A 126 -9.38 -6.73 11.24
CA SER A 126 -8.75 -7.63 12.22
C SER A 126 -8.56 -9.06 11.70
N SER A 127 -9.36 -9.50 10.74
CA SER A 127 -9.22 -10.83 10.13
C SER A 127 -8.01 -10.92 9.18
N TYR A 128 -7.58 -9.80 8.63
CA TYR A 128 -6.38 -9.75 7.77
C TYR A 128 -5.10 -9.58 8.57
N ILE A 129 -5.06 -8.61 9.50
CA ILE A 129 -3.80 -8.25 10.19
C ILE A 129 -3.25 -9.38 11.08
N LYS A 130 -4.08 -10.33 11.46
CA LYS A 130 -3.68 -11.51 12.24
C LYS A 130 -3.01 -12.61 11.41
N LEU A 131 -3.02 -12.52 10.08
CA LEU A 131 -2.42 -13.53 9.21
C LEU A 131 -0.90 -13.39 9.20
N PRO A 132 -0.14 -14.49 9.27
CA PRO A 132 1.33 -14.46 9.45
C PRO A 132 2.09 -13.88 8.27
N ASN A 133 1.46 -13.82 7.09
CA ASN A 133 2.00 -13.27 5.85
C ASN A 133 1.44 -11.88 5.52
N VAL A 134 0.72 -11.24 6.43
CA VAL A 134 0.24 -9.87 6.29
C VAL A 134 1.10 -8.94 7.13
N LEU A 135 1.74 -7.96 6.48
CA LEU A 135 2.55 -6.94 7.14
C LEU A 135 1.70 -5.77 7.62
N THR A 136 0.76 -5.37 6.80
CA THR A 136 -0.14 -4.26 7.04
C THR A 136 -1.37 -4.39 6.15
N VAL A 137 -2.37 -3.54 6.39
CA VAL A 137 -3.61 -3.51 5.62
C VAL A 137 -3.82 -2.12 5.04
N GLY A 138 -4.09 -2.04 3.75
CA GLY A 138 -4.43 -0.80 3.07
C GLY A 138 -5.94 -0.58 3.03
N GLY A 139 -6.40 0.56 3.55
CA GLY A 139 -7.82 0.89 3.53
C GLY A 139 -8.08 2.38 3.66
N SER A 140 -9.25 2.81 3.18
CA SER A 140 -9.73 4.19 3.31
C SER A 140 -10.70 4.40 4.48
N PHE A 141 -10.89 3.39 5.32
CA PHE A 141 -11.85 3.42 6.42
C PHE A 141 -11.47 4.40 7.54
N ILE A 142 -10.18 4.78 7.64
CA ILE A 142 -9.72 5.81 8.59
C ILE A 142 -10.17 7.19 8.13
N VAL A 143 -10.16 7.42 6.80
CA VAL A 143 -10.48 8.71 6.18
C VAL A 143 -11.49 8.49 5.08
N ASN A 144 -12.78 8.61 5.39
CA ASN A 144 -13.85 8.51 4.41
C ASN A 144 -14.23 9.88 3.82
N LYS A 145 -15.02 9.87 2.74
CA LYS A 145 -15.42 11.10 2.04
C LYS A 145 -16.26 12.04 2.90
N GLU A 146 -17.09 11.52 3.81
CA GLU A 146 -17.97 12.31 4.65
C GLU A 146 -17.17 13.06 5.72
N ILE A 147 -16.23 12.39 6.39
CA ILE A 147 -15.32 13.01 7.35
C ILE A 147 -14.58 14.20 6.71
N ILE A 148 -14.10 14.01 5.47
CA ILE A 148 -13.42 15.09 4.73
C ILE A 148 -14.40 16.22 4.39
N LYS A 149 -15.59 15.88 3.87
CA LYS A 149 -16.63 16.86 3.49
C LYS A 149 -17.06 17.71 4.68
N ASN A 150 -17.23 17.08 5.83
CA ASN A 150 -17.66 17.73 7.07
C ASN A 150 -16.50 18.41 7.82
N LYS A 151 -15.24 18.27 7.35
CA LYS A 151 -14.02 18.79 8.00
C LYS A 151 -13.82 18.25 9.42
N GLU A 152 -14.19 17.01 9.67
CA GLU A 152 -14.09 16.33 10.96
C GLU A 152 -12.66 15.78 11.20
N TRP A 153 -11.66 16.67 11.23
CA TRP A 153 -10.24 16.30 11.29
C TRP A 153 -9.88 15.48 12.53
N ASN A 154 -10.52 15.78 13.68
CA ASN A 154 -10.31 15.01 14.91
C ASN A 154 -10.74 13.56 14.76
N SER A 155 -11.81 13.29 14.03
CA SER A 155 -12.29 11.92 13.76
C SER A 155 -11.25 11.09 13.01
N ILE A 156 -10.48 11.70 12.09
CA ILE A 156 -9.36 11.02 11.40
C ILE A 156 -8.29 10.61 12.41
N THR A 157 -7.92 11.52 13.31
CA THR A 157 -6.91 11.26 14.34
C THR A 157 -7.34 10.13 15.27
N GLU A 158 -8.58 10.16 15.76
CA GLU A 158 -9.10 9.12 16.66
C GLU A 158 -9.23 7.76 15.94
N ASN A 159 -9.69 7.74 14.69
CA ASN A 159 -9.70 6.53 13.88
C ASN A 159 -8.29 5.95 13.72
N ALA A 160 -7.30 6.77 13.40
CA ALA A 160 -5.92 6.33 13.26
C ALA A 160 -5.39 5.72 14.58
N LYS A 161 -5.61 6.38 15.72
CA LYS A 161 -5.24 5.87 17.06
C LYS A 161 -5.91 4.53 17.38
N LEU A 162 -7.19 4.38 17.06
CA LEU A 162 -7.95 3.16 17.29
C LEU A 162 -7.34 1.96 16.53
N PHE A 163 -6.96 2.16 15.26
CA PHE A 163 -6.38 1.09 14.45
C PHE A 163 -4.94 0.79 14.82
N LEU A 164 -4.14 1.78 15.23
CA LEU A 164 -2.80 1.55 15.75
C LEU A 164 -2.80 0.67 17.01
N LYS A 165 -3.76 0.87 17.92
CA LYS A 165 -3.90 0.03 19.12
C LYS A 165 -4.26 -1.42 18.78
N LYS A 166 -5.00 -1.66 17.69
CA LYS A 166 -5.38 -3.00 17.25
C LYS A 166 -4.24 -3.78 16.57
N THR A 167 -3.17 -3.11 16.13
CA THR A 167 -2.02 -3.74 15.48
C THR A 167 -0.92 -4.15 16.45
N ASN A 168 -0.94 -3.63 17.68
CA ASN A 168 0.03 -3.93 18.73
C ASN A 168 -0.39 -5.14 19.59
N VAL A 169 -0.97 -6.16 18.97
CA VAL A 169 -1.31 -7.44 19.62
C VAL A 169 -0.41 -8.55 19.12
#